data_34a9545dc12b325dfe39d463946bce55
#
_entry.id   34a9545dc12b325dfe39d463946bce55
#
_cell.length_a   1.000
_cell.length_b   1.000
_cell.length_c   1.000
_cell.angle_alpha   90.00
_cell.angle_beta   90.00
_cell.angle_gamma   90.00
#
_symmetry.space_group_name_H-M   'P 1'
#
loop_
_entity.id
_entity.type
_entity.pdbx_description
1 polymer ?
#
loop_
_entity_poly.entity_id
_entity_poly.type
_entity_poly.pdbx_seq_one_letter_code
_entity_poly.pdbx_strand_id
1 'polypeptide(L)'
;LDAQLGLLERINLMTKRLEGMVAVITGASSGIGAGTVHRFVEEGASVVAADIQEQAGEALAAEFGESVVFIRTDVTQEEQVAAAVDLAVEKFGRLDCMFNNAGIVGVVGPIADTPTEDWDTTIAILLKGVFLGCKHAARVMIPQGSGSIISTSSTAGVLGGLGSHGYTAAKHGVIGLAKSVASELSEHGVRSNAIAPGNTVTAMTATVTTGDHEKLEETAEGMASRSMLGIAGQPEDIAAAAAYLASNDARLVNGHVLVVDGGQTTSGGNNRFIKSGSGMLREAGKWDRY
;
A
#
# COMPACT_ATOMS: atom_id res chain seq x y z
N LEU A 1 35.41 19.52 12.75
CA LEU A 1 34.61 19.60 11.51
C LEU A 1 34.52 18.21 10.87
N ASP A 2 35.67 17.51 10.69
CA ASP A 2 35.71 16.18 10.03
C ASP A 2 34.95 15.09 10.79
N ALA A 3 34.95 15.11 12.13
CA ALA A 3 34.20 14.12 12.93
C ALA A 3 32.68 14.36 12.89
N GLN A 4 32.23 15.62 12.76
CA GLN A 4 30.82 15.96 12.57
C GLN A 4 30.34 15.66 11.14
N LEU A 5 31.17 15.92 10.13
CA LEU A 5 30.90 15.51 8.75
C LEU A 5 30.79 13.99 8.63
N GLY A 6 31.73 13.24 9.23
CA GLY A 6 31.68 11.77 9.23
C GLY A 6 30.50 11.19 10.01
N LEU A 7 30.00 11.89 11.04
CA LEU A 7 28.77 11.50 11.75
C LEU A 7 27.52 11.77 10.92
N LEU A 8 27.45 12.91 10.23
CA LEU A 8 26.37 13.28 9.31
C LEU A 8 26.31 12.35 8.09
N GLU A 9 27.48 11.99 7.52
CA GLU A 9 27.57 10.99 6.45
C GLU A 9 27.15 9.61 6.91
N ARG A 10 27.54 9.18 8.12
CA ARG A 10 27.08 7.92 8.72
C ARG A 10 25.60 7.92 9.04
N ILE A 11 25.04 9.04 9.53
CA ILE A 11 23.60 9.20 9.74
C ILE A 11 22.86 9.16 8.39
N ASN A 12 23.38 9.78 7.35
CA ASN A 12 22.80 9.76 6.01
C ASN A 12 22.87 8.37 5.36
N LEU A 13 23.96 7.62 5.57
CA LEU A 13 24.10 6.21 5.17
C LEU A 13 23.18 5.26 5.97
N MET A 14 22.90 5.59 7.23
CA MET A 14 21.96 4.80 8.07
C MET A 14 20.48 5.03 7.70
N THR A 15 20.16 6.05 6.91
CA THR A 15 18.79 6.37 6.48
C THR A 15 18.42 5.78 5.11
N LYS A 16 19.40 5.36 4.30
CA LYS A 16 19.16 4.81 2.96
C LYS A 16 18.93 3.28 2.99
N ARG A 17 17.75 2.87 3.46
CA ARG A 17 17.39 1.45 3.60
C ARG A 17 17.22 0.72 2.27
N LEU A 18 17.04 1.46 1.17
CA LEU A 18 16.76 0.95 -0.18
C LEU A 18 17.91 1.25 -1.16
N GLU A 19 19.11 1.57 -0.66
CA GLU A 19 20.26 1.91 -1.49
C GLU A 19 20.56 0.80 -2.52
N GLY A 20 20.55 1.17 -3.81
CA GLY A 20 20.81 0.26 -4.92
C GLY A 20 19.68 -0.72 -5.23
N MET A 21 18.53 -0.62 -4.57
CA MET A 21 17.34 -1.40 -4.89
C MET A 21 16.58 -0.81 -6.07
N VAL A 22 15.89 -1.66 -6.81
CA VAL A 22 15.03 -1.29 -7.94
C VAL A 22 13.60 -1.67 -7.63
N ALA A 23 12.69 -0.70 -7.78
CA ALA A 23 11.26 -0.91 -7.54
C ALA A 23 10.41 -0.62 -8.78
N VAL A 24 9.34 -1.39 -8.96
CA VAL A 24 8.20 -1.03 -9.82
C VAL A 24 7.04 -0.65 -8.92
N ILE A 25 6.46 0.52 -9.13
CA ILE A 25 5.32 1.03 -8.35
C ILE A 25 4.17 1.30 -9.31
N THR A 26 3.03 0.62 -9.14
CA THR A 26 1.82 0.87 -9.92
C THR A 26 0.92 1.92 -9.25
N GLY A 27 0.22 2.74 -10.05
CA GLY A 27 -0.52 3.88 -9.54
C GLY A 27 0.42 4.93 -8.95
N ALA A 28 1.57 5.12 -9.61
CA ALA A 28 2.71 5.88 -9.09
C ALA A 28 2.53 7.40 -9.17
N SER A 29 1.62 7.89 -10.01
CA SER A 29 1.56 9.32 -10.36
C SER A 29 0.78 10.17 -9.36
N SER A 30 0.15 9.57 -8.35
CA SER A 30 -0.64 10.33 -7.36
C SER A 30 -0.72 9.63 -6.00
N GLY A 31 -1.15 10.37 -4.97
CA GLY A 31 -1.47 9.86 -3.65
C GLY A 31 -0.39 8.96 -3.05
N ILE A 32 -0.78 7.78 -2.57
CA ILE A 32 0.14 6.81 -1.93
C ILE A 32 1.29 6.41 -2.87
N GLY A 33 0.99 6.22 -4.17
CA GLY A 33 2.00 5.84 -5.15
C GLY A 33 3.08 6.91 -5.30
N ALA A 34 2.71 8.15 -5.51
CA ALA A 34 3.65 9.27 -5.63
C ALA A 34 4.45 9.47 -4.34
N GLY A 35 3.80 9.46 -3.17
CA GLY A 35 4.48 9.50 -1.88
C GLY A 35 5.48 8.35 -1.70
N THR A 36 5.16 7.16 -2.26
CA THR A 36 6.10 6.02 -2.23
C THR A 36 7.27 6.20 -3.19
N VAL A 37 7.07 6.78 -4.38
CA VAL A 37 8.17 7.12 -5.29
C VAL A 37 9.15 8.07 -4.61
N HIS A 38 8.66 9.19 -4.03
CA HIS A 38 9.48 10.14 -3.28
C HIS A 38 10.27 9.42 -2.18
N ARG A 39 9.61 8.66 -1.34
CA ARG A 39 10.23 7.96 -0.22
C ARG A 39 11.28 6.94 -0.67
N PHE A 40 11.01 6.17 -1.71
CA PHE A 40 11.94 5.15 -2.19
C PHE A 40 13.20 5.79 -2.77
N VAL A 41 13.07 6.86 -3.53
CA VAL A 41 14.24 7.61 -4.07
C VAL A 41 15.03 8.27 -2.95
N GLU A 42 14.39 8.88 -1.96
CA GLU A 42 15.07 9.44 -0.78
C GLU A 42 15.89 8.37 -0.04
N GLU A 43 15.39 7.13 0.01
CA GLU A 43 16.09 5.99 0.63
C GLU A 43 17.06 5.26 -0.31
N GLY A 44 17.30 5.77 -1.52
CA GLY A 44 18.35 5.32 -2.44
C GLY A 44 17.93 4.31 -3.49
N ALA A 45 16.63 4.07 -3.69
CA ALA A 45 16.14 3.19 -4.74
C ALA A 45 16.05 3.88 -6.11
N SER A 46 16.14 3.08 -7.17
CA SER A 46 15.67 3.44 -8.51
C SER A 46 14.24 2.93 -8.71
N VAL A 47 13.40 3.69 -9.42
CA VAL A 47 11.96 3.39 -9.53
C VAL A 47 11.48 3.42 -10.98
N VAL A 48 10.73 2.39 -11.36
CA VAL A 48 9.83 2.43 -12.52
C VAL A 48 8.45 2.87 -12.02
N ALA A 49 8.07 4.10 -12.35
CA ALA A 49 6.77 4.67 -12.04
C ALA A 49 5.75 4.27 -13.11
N ALA A 50 4.85 3.36 -12.77
CA ALA A 50 3.86 2.78 -13.69
C ALA A 50 2.47 3.34 -13.39
N ASP A 51 1.85 4.07 -14.33
CA ASP A 51 0.53 4.68 -14.15
C ASP A 51 -0.17 4.89 -15.50
N ILE A 52 -1.49 5.05 -15.47
CA ILE A 52 -2.27 5.45 -16.65
C ILE A 52 -2.21 6.97 -16.91
N GLN A 53 -1.86 7.77 -15.92
CA GLN A 53 -1.80 9.23 -15.94
C GLN A 53 -0.46 9.71 -16.50
N GLU A 54 -0.34 9.74 -17.81
CA GLU A 54 0.91 9.98 -18.53
C GLU A 54 1.57 11.31 -18.15
N GLN A 55 0.83 12.43 -18.23
CA GLN A 55 1.36 13.75 -17.92
C GLN A 55 1.87 13.88 -16.49
N ALA A 56 1.12 13.36 -15.51
CA ALA A 56 1.52 13.39 -14.10
C ALA A 56 2.72 12.48 -13.82
N GLY A 57 2.76 11.30 -14.47
CA GLY A 57 3.87 10.35 -14.34
C GLY A 57 5.17 10.86 -14.95
N GLU A 58 5.12 11.48 -16.12
CA GLU A 58 6.27 12.13 -16.75
C GLU A 58 6.81 13.30 -15.91
N ALA A 59 5.89 14.12 -15.36
CA ALA A 59 6.28 15.22 -14.47
C ALA A 59 6.99 14.68 -13.21
N LEU A 60 6.43 13.64 -12.57
CA LEU A 60 7.05 13.02 -11.40
C LEU A 60 8.44 12.44 -11.74
N ALA A 61 8.57 11.73 -12.86
CA ALA A 61 9.87 11.17 -13.26
C ALA A 61 10.91 12.26 -13.51
N ALA A 62 10.51 13.39 -14.09
CA ALA A 62 11.39 14.52 -14.35
C ALA A 62 11.97 15.15 -13.07
N GLU A 63 11.29 15.05 -11.93
CA GLU A 63 11.79 15.56 -10.64
C GLU A 63 13.04 14.82 -10.16
N PHE A 64 13.18 13.53 -10.52
CA PHE A 64 14.22 12.63 -9.99
C PHE A 64 15.29 12.23 -11.00
N GLY A 65 15.20 12.72 -12.24
CA GLY A 65 16.16 12.43 -13.29
C GLY A 65 16.33 10.92 -13.54
N GLU A 66 17.58 10.44 -13.52
CA GLU A 66 17.88 9.03 -13.84
C GLU A 66 17.39 8.02 -12.81
N SER A 67 17.00 8.46 -11.62
CA SER A 67 16.52 7.56 -10.55
C SER A 67 15.08 7.08 -10.78
N VAL A 68 14.29 7.78 -11.59
CA VAL A 68 12.90 7.42 -11.88
C VAL A 68 12.67 7.42 -13.39
N VAL A 69 12.05 6.35 -13.87
CA VAL A 69 11.56 6.26 -15.24
C VAL A 69 10.05 6.01 -15.22
N PHE A 70 9.32 6.77 -16.02
CA PHE A 70 7.87 6.58 -16.17
C PHE A 70 7.56 5.62 -17.31
N ILE A 71 6.51 4.81 -17.12
CA ILE A 71 5.90 4.00 -18.16
C ILE A 71 4.37 4.01 -18.01
N ARG A 72 3.67 4.35 -19.09
CA ARG A 72 2.21 4.27 -19.11
C ARG A 72 1.76 2.82 -18.93
N THR A 73 0.97 2.54 -17.89
CA THR A 73 0.56 1.19 -17.53
C THR A 73 -0.89 1.15 -17.07
N ASP A 74 -1.73 0.47 -17.82
CA ASP A 74 -3.04 0.01 -17.38
C ASP A 74 -2.88 -1.38 -16.75
N VAL A 75 -3.09 -1.49 -15.44
CA VAL A 75 -2.89 -2.74 -14.68
C VAL A 75 -3.88 -3.85 -15.07
N THR A 76 -4.92 -3.56 -15.83
CA THR A 76 -5.85 -4.58 -16.37
C THR A 76 -5.27 -5.30 -17.60
N GLN A 77 -4.22 -4.72 -18.23
CA GLN A 77 -3.57 -5.21 -19.44
C GLN A 77 -2.27 -5.91 -19.05
N GLU A 78 -2.25 -7.23 -19.21
CA GLU A 78 -1.12 -8.06 -18.78
C GLU A 78 0.21 -7.65 -19.42
N GLU A 79 0.18 -7.34 -20.70
CA GLU A 79 1.36 -6.97 -21.47
C GLU A 79 1.99 -5.65 -20.97
N GLN A 80 1.16 -4.70 -20.50
CA GLN A 80 1.66 -3.44 -19.96
C GLN A 80 2.30 -3.63 -18.58
N VAL A 81 1.73 -4.48 -17.73
CA VAL A 81 2.34 -4.85 -16.44
C VAL A 81 3.66 -5.59 -16.65
N ALA A 82 3.70 -6.52 -17.61
CA ALA A 82 4.94 -7.21 -18.00
C ALA A 82 6.00 -6.21 -18.45
N ALA A 83 5.64 -5.27 -19.32
CA ALA A 83 6.56 -4.26 -19.84
C ALA A 83 7.12 -3.35 -18.72
N ALA A 84 6.33 -3.00 -17.71
CA ALA A 84 6.83 -2.21 -16.58
C ALA A 84 7.90 -2.97 -15.76
N VAL A 85 7.71 -4.29 -15.58
CA VAL A 85 8.69 -5.17 -14.92
C VAL A 85 9.94 -5.36 -15.80
N ASP A 86 9.76 -5.56 -17.09
CA ASP A 86 10.87 -5.71 -18.05
C ASP A 86 11.71 -4.44 -18.12
N LEU A 87 11.08 -3.26 -18.09
CA LEU A 87 11.76 -1.97 -18.06
C LEU A 87 12.67 -1.82 -16.83
N ALA A 88 12.24 -2.32 -15.65
CA ALA A 88 13.09 -2.30 -14.45
C ALA A 88 14.39 -3.11 -14.66
N VAL A 89 14.26 -4.28 -15.26
CA VAL A 89 15.44 -5.12 -15.58
C VAL A 89 16.29 -4.50 -16.69
N GLU A 90 15.68 -3.93 -17.72
CA GLU A 90 16.39 -3.30 -18.84
C GLU A 90 17.18 -2.07 -18.38
N LYS A 91 16.56 -1.19 -17.58
CA LYS A 91 17.17 0.09 -17.17
C LYS A 91 18.12 -0.05 -15.98
N PHE A 92 17.77 -0.91 -15.03
CA PHE A 92 18.46 -0.96 -13.74
C PHE A 92 19.05 -2.33 -13.41
N GLY A 93 18.84 -3.34 -14.29
CA GLY A 93 19.47 -4.66 -14.20
C GLY A 93 18.82 -5.67 -13.23
N ARG A 94 17.79 -5.27 -12.47
CA ARG A 94 17.15 -6.09 -11.42
C ARG A 94 15.75 -5.62 -11.06
N LEU A 95 15.06 -6.39 -10.23
CA LEU A 95 13.82 -5.97 -9.56
C LEU A 95 13.83 -6.46 -8.11
N ASP A 96 13.87 -5.53 -7.15
CA ASP A 96 13.89 -5.84 -5.71
C ASP A 96 12.54 -5.66 -5.04
N CYS A 97 11.73 -4.72 -5.51
CA CYS A 97 10.40 -4.47 -4.98
C CYS A 97 9.36 -4.33 -6.10
N MET A 98 8.27 -5.08 -5.99
CA MET A 98 7.04 -4.82 -6.73
C MET A 98 6.00 -4.27 -5.78
N PHE A 99 5.62 -2.99 -5.94
CA PHE A 99 4.55 -2.39 -5.17
C PHE A 99 3.28 -2.27 -6.02
N ASN A 100 2.38 -3.22 -5.84
CA ASN A 100 1.04 -3.27 -6.44
C ASN A 100 0.13 -2.29 -5.69
N ASN A 101 0.10 -1.04 -6.13
CA ASN A 101 -0.62 0.03 -5.44
C ASN A 101 -1.77 0.62 -6.26
N ALA A 102 -1.76 0.51 -7.58
CA ALA A 102 -2.83 1.02 -8.44
C ALA A 102 -4.22 0.61 -7.94
N GLY A 103 -5.14 1.57 -7.89
CA GLY A 103 -6.48 1.30 -7.40
C GLY A 103 -7.45 2.45 -7.61
N ILE A 104 -8.72 2.11 -7.48
CA ILE A 104 -9.89 3.00 -7.58
C ILE A 104 -10.85 2.70 -6.42
N VAL A 105 -11.86 3.53 -6.23
CA VAL A 105 -12.98 3.23 -5.31
C VAL A 105 -13.83 2.08 -5.86
N GLY A 106 -13.94 2.00 -7.19
CA GLY A 106 -14.76 1.01 -7.88
C GLY A 106 -16.27 1.30 -7.75
N VAL A 107 -17.07 0.28 -8.06
CA VAL A 107 -18.54 0.41 -8.04
C VAL A 107 -19.06 0.60 -6.62
N VAL A 108 -19.98 1.55 -6.47
CA VAL A 108 -20.68 1.86 -5.21
C VAL A 108 -22.19 1.65 -5.38
N GLY A 109 -22.89 1.38 -4.29
CA GLY A 109 -24.34 1.21 -4.25
C GLY A 109 -24.80 -0.05 -3.55
N PRO A 110 -26.14 -0.28 -3.43
CA PRO A 110 -26.70 -1.49 -2.86
C PRO A 110 -26.31 -2.74 -3.66
N ILE A 111 -26.15 -3.88 -2.99
CA ILE A 111 -25.74 -5.13 -3.65
C ILE A 111 -26.71 -5.58 -4.75
N ALA A 112 -28.00 -5.35 -4.55
CA ALA A 112 -29.04 -5.77 -5.50
C ALA A 112 -28.99 -4.95 -6.80
N ASP A 113 -28.46 -3.73 -6.75
CA ASP A 113 -28.45 -2.76 -7.86
C ASP A 113 -27.05 -2.61 -8.49
N THR A 114 -26.06 -3.37 -7.99
CA THR A 114 -24.68 -3.29 -8.47
C THR A 114 -24.58 -3.86 -9.89
N PRO A 115 -24.22 -3.06 -10.93
CA PRO A 115 -24.05 -3.57 -12.29
C PRO A 115 -22.86 -4.57 -12.34
N THR A 116 -23.07 -5.70 -13.01
CA THR A 116 -22.05 -6.75 -13.13
C THR A 116 -20.78 -6.25 -13.85
N GLU A 117 -20.96 -5.43 -14.90
CA GLU A 117 -19.84 -4.87 -15.66
C GLU A 117 -18.95 -3.95 -14.82
N ASP A 118 -19.57 -3.15 -13.92
CA ASP A 118 -18.82 -2.28 -13.01
C ASP A 118 -18.14 -3.09 -11.90
N TRP A 119 -18.77 -4.18 -11.45
CA TRP A 119 -18.14 -5.16 -10.55
C TRP A 119 -16.91 -5.77 -11.23
N ASP A 120 -17.05 -6.29 -12.46
CA ASP A 120 -15.96 -6.92 -13.20
C ASP A 120 -14.79 -5.94 -13.40
N THR A 121 -15.10 -4.68 -13.76
CA THR A 121 -14.10 -3.61 -13.88
C THR A 121 -13.39 -3.35 -12.54
N THR A 122 -14.14 -3.30 -11.44
CA THR A 122 -13.58 -3.11 -10.08
C THR A 122 -12.62 -4.24 -9.73
N ILE A 123 -13.00 -5.48 -9.97
CA ILE A 123 -12.17 -6.67 -9.71
C ILE A 123 -10.96 -6.72 -10.64
N ALA A 124 -11.14 -6.35 -11.91
CA ALA A 124 -10.04 -6.33 -12.88
C ALA A 124 -8.91 -5.38 -12.45
N ILE A 125 -9.25 -4.19 -11.96
CA ILE A 125 -8.26 -3.21 -11.51
C ILE A 125 -7.69 -3.62 -10.13
N LEU A 126 -8.54 -3.87 -9.14
CA LEU A 126 -8.14 -3.97 -7.74
C LEU A 126 -7.56 -5.33 -7.33
N LEU A 127 -7.91 -6.41 -8.05
CA LEU A 127 -7.46 -7.76 -7.71
C LEU A 127 -6.66 -8.41 -8.85
N LYS A 128 -7.20 -8.44 -10.08
CA LYS A 128 -6.46 -9.01 -11.21
C LYS A 128 -5.17 -8.22 -11.48
N GLY A 129 -5.19 -6.88 -11.42
CA GLY A 129 -3.98 -6.07 -11.58
C GLY A 129 -2.89 -6.43 -10.55
N VAL A 130 -3.27 -6.66 -9.30
CA VAL A 130 -2.34 -7.13 -8.26
C VAL A 130 -1.79 -8.52 -8.58
N PHE A 131 -2.63 -9.44 -9.05
CA PHE A 131 -2.20 -10.76 -9.49
C PHE A 131 -1.18 -10.67 -10.63
N LEU A 132 -1.41 -9.82 -11.62
CA LEU A 132 -0.49 -9.62 -12.75
C LEU A 132 0.86 -9.08 -12.29
N GLY A 133 0.86 -8.11 -11.37
CA GLY A 133 2.10 -7.60 -10.77
C GLY A 133 2.86 -8.69 -10.00
N CYS A 134 2.18 -9.51 -9.20
CA CYS A 134 2.79 -10.67 -8.52
C CYS A 134 3.38 -11.65 -9.52
N LYS A 135 2.64 -12.00 -10.58
CA LYS A 135 3.05 -12.94 -11.62
C LYS A 135 4.34 -12.50 -12.31
N HIS A 136 4.39 -11.25 -12.77
CA HIS A 136 5.54 -10.76 -13.53
C HIS A 136 6.74 -10.44 -12.64
N ALA A 137 6.52 -9.99 -11.40
CA ALA A 137 7.59 -9.85 -10.42
C ALA A 137 8.22 -11.20 -10.07
N ALA A 138 7.42 -12.25 -9.83
CA ALA A 138 7.91 -13.60 -9.55
C ALA A 138 8.81 -14.13 -10.67
N ARG A 139 8.47 -13.87 -11.94
CA ARG A 139 9.26 -14.27 -13.11
C ARG A 139 10.71 -13.75 -13.05
N VAL A 140 10.91 -12.57 -12.47
CA VAL A 140 12.24 -11.95 -12.32
C VAL A 140 12.87 -12.34 -10.99
N MET A 141 12.10 -12.30 -9.90
CA MET A 141 12.63 -12.47 -8.53
C MET A 141 13.01 -13.92 -8.22
N ILE A 142 12.32 -14.93 -8.80
CA ILE A 142 12.66 -16.36 -8.61
C ILE A 142 14.10 -16.66 -9.08
N PRO A 143 14.50 -16.41 -10.32
CA PRO A 143 15.88 -16.66 -10.74
C PRO A 143 16.89 -15.72 -10.05
N GLN A 144 16.46 -14.54 -9.58
CA GLN A 144 17.29 -13.62 -8.80
C GLN A 144 17.56 -14.14 -7.37
N GLY A 145 16.70 -15.01 -6.83
CA GLY A 145 16.80 -15.56 -5.46
C GLY A 145 16.47 -14.56 -4.36
N SER A 146 15.85 -13.44 -4.67
CA SER A 146 15.48 -12.39 -3.73
C SER A 146 14.41 -11.46 -4.28
N GLY A 147 13.60 -10.86 -3.40
CA GLY A 147 12.63 -9.86 -3.76
C GLY A 147 11.59 -9.60 -2.68
N SER A 148 10.86 -8.51 -2.82
CA SER A 148 9.73 -8.13 -1.96
C SER A 148 8.54 -7.71 -2.82
N ILE A 149 7.44 -8.44 -2.72
CA ILE A 149 6.17 -8.08 -3.35
C ILE A 149 5.29 -7.47 -2.27
N ILE A 150 4.83 -6.26 -2.49
CA ILE A 150 3.96 -5.51 -1.58
C ILE A 150 2.67 -5.18 -2.32
N SER A 151 1.53 -5.41 -1.69
CA SER A 151 0.24 -5.17 -2.32
C SER A 151 -0.65 -4.31 -1.42
N THR A 152 -1.20 -3.22 -1.97
CA THR A 152 -2.09 -2.32 -1.26
C THR A 152 -3.48 -2.95 -1.12
N SER A 153 -3.78 -3.45 0.09
CA SER A 153 -5.12 -3.80 0.52
C SER A 153 -5.85 -2.56 1.06
N SER A 154 -6.56 -2.67 2.15
CA SER A 154 -7.28 -1.60 2.85
C SER A 154 -7.76 -2.14 4.20
N THR A 155 -8.15 -1.26 5.13
CA THR A 155 -8.99 -1.65 6.28
C THR A 155 -10.27 -2.34 5.83
N ALA A 156 -10.82 -2.00 4.65
CA ALA A 156 -11.93 -2.72 4.02
C ALA A 156 -11.57 -4.15 3.56
N GLY A 157 -10.29 -4.49 3.47
CA GLY A 157 -9.81 -5.87 3.27
C GLY A 157 -9.68 -6.67 4.56
N VAL A 158 -9.84 -6.02 5.72
CA VAL A 158 -9.77 -6.63 7.06
C VAL A 158 -11.16 -6.73 7.69
N LEU A 159 -11.99 -5.70 7.50
CA LEU A 159 -13.35 -5.61 8.06
C LEU A 159 -14.36 -5.30 6.96
N GLY A 160 -15.57 -5.85 7.09
CA GLY A 160 -16.72 -5.46 6.27
C GLY A 160 -17.27 -4.08 6.65
N GLY A 161 -17.98 -3.44 5.71
CA GLY A 161 -18.67 -2.17 5.95
C GLY A 161 -17.79 -0.90 5.88
N LEU A 162 -16.51 -1.06 5.50
CA LEU A 162 -15.58 0.07 5.34
C LEU A 162 -15.34 0.45 3.87
N GLY A 163 -15.99 -0.22 2.94
CA GLY A 163 -15.92 0.05 1.51
C GLY A 163 -17.12 -0.57 0.79
N SER A 164 -17.24 -0.30 -0.51
CA SER A 164 -18.25 -0.94 -1.35
C SER A 164 -18.05 -2.45 -1.44
N HIS A 165 -19.06 -3.19 -1.93
CA HIS A 165 -19.01 -4.65 -1.99
C HIS A 165 -17.86 -5.16 -2.87
N GLY A 166 -17.70 -4.58 -4.08
CA GLY A 166 -16.62 -4.95 -5.00
C GLY A 166 -15.24 -4.59 -4.45
N TYR A 167 -15.11 -3.40 -3.87
CA TYR A 167 -13.87 -2.96 -3.22
C TYR A 167 -13.49 -3.87 -2.05
N THR A 168 -14.43 -4.13 -1.15
CA THR A 168 -14.24 -5.01 0.01
C THR A 168 -13.82 -6.42 -0.41
N ALA A 169 -14.51 -7.00 -1.39
CA ALA A 169 -14.17 -8.33 -1.91
C ALA A 169 -12.76 -8.36 -2.52
N ALA A 170 -12.43 -7.38 -3.37
CA ALA A 170 -11.10 -7.27 -3.98
C ALA A 170 -10.00 -7.13 -2.93
N LYS A 171 -10.19 -6.24 -1.93
CA LYS A 171 -9.16 -5.98 -0.90
C LYS A 171 -8.96 -7.14 0.08
N HIS A 172 -10.01 -7.94 0.38
CA HIS A 172 -9.87 -9.24 1.03
C HIS A 172 -9.12 -10.24 0.14
N GLY A 173 -9.44 -10.28 -1.16
CA GLY A 173 -8.75 -11.10 -2.15
C GLY A 173 -7.25 -10.80 -2.24
N VAL A 174 -6.85 -9.53 -2.19
CA VAL A 174 -5.44 -9.08 -2.15
C VAL A 174 -4.71 -9.67 -0.94
N ILE A 175 -5.34 -9.68 0.24
CA ILE A 175 -4.74 -10.28 1.44
C ILE A 175 -4.55 -11.79 1.25
N GLY A 176 -5.55 -12.47 0.72
CA GLY A 176 -5.47 -13.90 0.41
C GLY A 176 -4.36 -14.21 -0.59
N LEU A 177 -4.29 -13.41 -1.66
CA LEU A 177 -3.27 -13.56 -2.69
C LEU A 177 -1.86 -13.32 -2.13
N ALA A 178 -1.65 -12.27 -1.33
CA ALA A 178 -0.35 -11.99 -0.72
C ALA A 178 0.16 -13.16 0.13
N LYS A 179 -0.72 -13.78 0.93
CA LYS A 179 -0.39 -14.96 1.73
C LYS A 179 -0.06 -16.20 0.88
N SER A 180 -0.84 -16.43 -0.18
CA SER A 180 -0.60 -17.56 -1.09
C SER A 180 0.73 -17.41 -1.82
N VAL A 181 1.01 -16.23 -2.37
CA VAL A 181 2.28 -15.91 -3.05
C VAL A 181 3.46 -15.99 -2.07
N ALA A 182 3.29 -15.54 -0.82
CA ALA A 182 4.32 -15.67 0.23
C ALA A 182 4.67 -17.14 0.50
N SER A 183 3.68 -18.01 0.55
CA SER A 183 3.89 -19.46 0.77
C SER A 183 4.67 -20.10 -0.38
N GLU A 184 4.31 -19.77 -1.61
CA GLU A 184 4.94 -20.31 -2.82
C GLU A 184 6.38 -19.81 -2.97
N LEU A 185 6.58 -18.49 -2.89
CA LEU A 185 7.86 -17.87 -3.25
C LEU A 185 8.92 -17.88 -2.14
N SER A 186 8.57 -18.32 -0.93
CA SER A 186 9.49 -18.33 0.21
C SER A 186 10.75 -19.18 -0.05
N GLU A 187 10.63 -20.31 -0.73
CA GLU A 187 11.77 -21.18 -1.11
C GLU A 187 12.74 -20.50 -2.08
N HIS A 188 12.29 -19.44 -2.76
CA HIS A 188 13.10 -18.65 -3.69
C HIS A 188 13.65 -17.36 -3.05
N GLY A 189 13.53 -17.19 -1.73
CA GLY A 189 14.00 -15.98 -1.03
C GLY A 189 13.15 -14.73 -1.32
N VAL A 190 11.93 -14.89 -1.84
CA VAL A 190 11.01 -13.79 -2.16
C VAL A 190 9.92 -13.70 -1.12
N ARG A 191 9.70 -12.49 -0.60
CA ARG A 191 8.65 -12.19 0.38
C ARG A 191 7.42 -11.57 -0.31
N SER A 192 6.24 -11.83 0.22
CA SER A 192 5.01 -11.17 -0.22
C SER A 192 4.18 -10.74 0.98
N ASN A 193 3.82 -9.46 1.03
CA ASN A 193 3.06 -8.87 2.13
C ASN A 193 1.97 -7.94 1.60
N ALA A 194 0.97 -7.65 2.42
CA ALA A 194 -0.02 -6.64 2.14
C ALA A 194 0.11 -5.46 3.12
N ILE A 195 -0.16 -4.25 2.64
CA ILE A 195 -0.43 -3.09 3.49
C ILE A 195 -1.93 -2.85 3.47
N ALA A 196 -2.52 -2.59 4.62
CA ALA A 196 -3.93 -2.24 4.75
C ALA A 196 -4.06 -0.81 5.30
N PRO A 197 -4.05 0.21 4.42
CA PRO A 197 -4.26 1.58 4.82
C PRO A 197 -5.66 1.79 5.41
N GLY A 198 -5.74 2.66 6.42
CA GLY A 198 -6.98 3.30 6.84
C GLY A 198 -7.28 4.55 6.01
N ASN A 199 -7.96 5.49 6.64
CA ASN A 199 -8.27 6.78 6.04
C ASN A 199 -6.97 7.56 5.75
N THR A 200 -6.62 7.64 4.48
CA THR A 200 -5.42 8.34 3.98
C THR A 200 -5.84 9.47 3.06
N VAL A 201 -5.31 10.66 3.28
CA VAL A 201 -5.63 11.87 2.51
C VAL A 201 -5.04 11.76 1.11
N THR A 202 -5.90 11.66 0.12
CA THR A 202 -5.55 11.59 -1.31
C THR A 202 -6.64 12.27 -2.12
N ALA A 203 -6.38 12.59 -3.38
CA ALA A 203 -7.41 13.10 -4.30
C ALA A 203 -8.61 12.15 -4.41
N MET A 204 -8.37 10.83 -4.40
CA MET A 204 -9.43 9.81 -4.41
C MET A 204 -10.32 9.89 -3.16
N THR A 205 -9.74 9.99 -1.97
CA THR A 205 -10.50 10.09 -0.72
C THR A 205 -11.17 11.44 -0.55
N ALA A 206 -10.57 12.53 -1.04
CA ALA A 206 -11.18 13.86 -1.10
C ALA A 206 -12.43 13.84 -1.99
N THR A 207 -12.36 13.24 -3.18
CA THR A 207 -13.54 13.06 -4.04
C THR A 207 -14.67 12.31 -3.34
N VAL A 208 -14.36 11.22 -2.62
CA VAL A 208 -15.37 10.43 -1.91
C VAL A 208 -16.01 11.18 -0.75
N THR A 209 -15.23 11.98 -0.01
CA THR A 209 -15.70 12.63 1.22
C THR A 209 -16.32 14.01 0.99
N THR A 210 -15.83 14.74 0.01
CA THR A 210 -16.22 16.14 -0.25
C THR A 210 -16.86 16.35 -1.63
N GLY A 211 -16.74 15.37 -2.54
CA GLY A 211 -17.13 15.52 -3.95
C GLY A 211 -16.10 16.27 -4.81
N ASP A 212 -14.95 16.66 -4.22
CA ASP A 212 -13.93 17.49 -4.88
C ASP A 212 -12.53 16.98 -4.52
N HIS A 213 -11.77 16.60 -5.54
CA HIS A 213 -10.43 16.03 -5.38
C HIS A 213 -9.36 17.02 -4.87
N GLU A 214 -9.62 18.33 -4.97
CA GLU A 214 -8.70 19.39 -4.52
C GLU A 214 -8.85 19.71 -3.02
N LYS A 215 -9.97 19.31 -2.38
CA LYS A 215 -10.28 19.58 -0.98
C LYS A 215 -9.54 18.68 -0.01
N LEU A 216 -8.20 18.67 -0.08
CA LEU A 216 -7.36 17.81 0.75
C LEU A 216 -7.36 18.26 2.23
N GLU A 217 -7.33 19.56 2.52
CA GLU A 217 -7.37 20.09 3.90
C GLU A 217 -8.68 19.72 4.60
N GLU A 218 -9.83 19.98 3.95
CA GLU A 218 -11.14 19.61 4.50
C GLU A 218 -11.23 18.09 4.76
N THR A 219 -10.67 17.30 3.84
CA THR A 219 -10.60 15.85 3.98
C THR A 219 -9.74 15.44 5.18
N ALA A 220 -8.57 16.07 5.35
CA ALA A 220 -7.66 15.81 6.47
C ALA A 220 -8.31 16.13 7.82
N GLU A 221 -8.96 17.29 7.95
CA GLU A 221 -9.69 17.68 9.17
C GLU A 221 -10.80 16.67 9.50
N GLY A 222 -11.60 16.28 8.50
CA GLY A 222 -12.66 15.30 8.66
C GLY A 222 -12.14 13.91 9.05
N MET A 223 -10.98 13.49 8.54
CA MET A 223 -10.34 12.24 8.92
C MET A 223 -9.72 12.29 10.32
N ALA A 224 -9.01 13.37 10.64
CA ALA A 224 -8.41 13.57 11.96
C ALA A 224 -9.46 13.54 13.07
N SER A 225 -10.61 14.18 12.87
CA SER A 225 -11.71 14.21 13.85
C SER A 225 -12.29 12.82 14.17
N ARG A 226 -12.13 11.87 13.26
CA ARG A 226 -12.61 10.47 13.39
C ARG A 226 -11.50 9.47 13.70
N SER A 227 -10.26 9.91 13.67
CA SER A 227 -9.10 9.08 13.97
C SER A 227 -8.94 8.89 15.47
N MET A 228 -8.57 7.69 15.91
CA MET A 228 -8.28 7.43 17.34
C MET A 228 -7.04 8.18 17.82
N LEU A 229 -6.07 8.42 16.93
CA LEU A 229 -4.87 9.19 17.23
C LEU A 229 -5.07 10.70 17.06
N GLY A 230 -6.24 11.16 16.58
CA GLY A 230 -6.52 12.58 16.32
C GLY A 230 -5.74 13.18 15.14
N ILE A 231 -5.19 12.34 14.27
CA ILE A 231 -4.46 12.73 13.05
C ILE A 231 -5.07 12.05 11.83
N ALA A 232 -4.94 12.68 10.68
CA ALA A 232 -5.25 12.06 9.39
C ALA A 232 -4.03 11.30 8.87
N GLY A 233 -4.25 10.10 8.33
CA GLY A 233 -3.19 9.37 7.61
C GLY A 233 -2.79 10.12 6.35
N GLN A 234 -1.49 10.17 6.06
CA GLN A 234 -0.92 10.79 4.86
C GLN A 234 -0.33 9.71 3.93
N PRO A 235 -0.14 10.00 2.63
CA PRO A 235 0.57 9.12 1.71
C PRO A 235 1.94 8.66 2.23
N GLU A 236 2.65 9.55 2.93
CA GLU A 236 3.97 9.31 3.52
C GLU A 236 3.95 8.24 4.62
N ASP A 237 2.85 8.10 5.38
CA ASP A 237 2.71 7.06 6.38
C ASP A 237 2.68 5.66 5.73
N ILE A 238 1.99 5.57 4.59
CA ILE A 238 1.92 4.32 3.82
C ILE A 238 3.23 4.06 3.08
N ALA A 239 3.85 5.10 2.54
CA ALA A 239 5.17 5.03 1.90
C ALA A 239 6.25 4.54 2.87
N ALA A 240 6.22 5.00 4.13
CA ALA A 240 7.15 4.54 5.17
C ALA A 240 6.96 3.04 5.48
N ALA A 241 5.71 2.57 5.52
CA ALA A 241 5.40 1.14 5.68
C ALA A 241 5.86 0.31 4.48
N ALA A 242 5.68 0.83 3.26
CA ALA A 242 6.15 0.19 2.03
C ALA A 242 7.68 0.10 1.99
N ALA A 243 8.40 1.18 2.35
CA ALA A 243 9.86 1.20 2.43
C ALA A 243 10.38 0.19 3.47
N TYR A 244 9.74 0.09 4.64
CA TYR A 244 10.06 -0.95 5.62
C TYR A 244 9.90 -2.35 5.04
N LEU A 245 8.75 -2.67 4.44
CA LEU A 245 8.49 -4.00 3.87
C LEU A 245 9.38 -4.32 2.66
N ALA A 246 9.81 -3.32 1.89
CA ALA A 246 10.77 -3.49 0.80
C ALA A 246 12.16 -3.83 1.32
N SER A 247 12.59 -3.22 2.42
CA SER A 247 13.94 -3.29 2.96
C SER A 247 14.30 -4.62 3.63
N ASN A 248 15.58 -4.78 3.94
CA ASN A 248 16.11 -5.91 4.73
C ASN A 248 15.66 -5.89 6.20
N ASP A 249 15.17 -4.76 6.72
CA ASP A 249 14.61 -4.68 8.07
C ASP A 249 13.39 -5.61 8.23
N ALA A 250 12.67 -5.85 7.13
CA ALA A 250 11.52 -6.75 7.07
C ALA A 250 11.86 -8.18 6.61
N ARG A 251 13.12 -8.62 6.68
CA ARG A 251 13.58 -9.93 6.17
C ARG A 251 12.82 -11.15 6.72
N LEU A 252 12.22 -11.04 7.91
CA LEU A 252 11.39 -12.09 8.52
C LEU A 252 9.91 -11.82 8.44
N VAL A 253 9.48 -10.76 7.74
CA VAL A 253 8.07 -10.43 7.54
C VAL A 253 7.63 -10.98 6.18
N ASN A 254 6.85 -12.07 6.21
CA ASN A 254 6.34 -12.74 5.02
C ASN A 254 4.91 -13.22 5.24
N GLY A 255 4.01 -13.04 4.28
CA GLY A 255 2.59 -13.36 4.37
C GLY A 255 1.80 -12.48 5.36
N HIS A 256 2.37 -11.35 5.78
CA HIS A 256 1.79 -10.46 6.76
C HIS A 256 0.87 -9.41 6.13
N VAL A 257 -0.09 -8.95 6.95
CA VAL A 257 -0.93 -7.78 6.63
C VAL A 257 -0.57 -6.68 7.62
N LEU A 258 0.15 -5.67 7.15
CA LEU A 258 0.51 -4.51 7.94
C LEU A 258 -0.62 -3.49 7.88
N VAL A 259 -1.39 -3.39 8.95
CA VAL A 259 -2.47 -2.39 9.07
C VAL A 259 -1.86 -1.05 9.48
N VAL A 260 -2.15 0.00 8.69
CA VAL A 260 -1.66 1.38 8.93
C VAL A 260 -2.89 2.29 8.91
N ASP A 261 -3.56 2.43 10.04
CA ASP A 261 -4.92 3.00 10.11
C ASP A 261 -5.19 3.89 11.35
N GLY A 262 -4.14 4.22 12.11
CA GLY A 262 -4.31 5.01 13.35
C GLY A 262 -5.17 4.31 14.41
N GLY A 263 -5.33 2.97 14.33
CA GLY A 263 -6.12 2.19 15.27
C GLY A 263 -7.59 2.01 14.88
N GLN A 264 -8.00 2.44 13.70
CA GLN A 264 -9.39 2.37 13.24
C GLN A 264 -10.00 0.96 13.36
N THR A 265 -9.24 -0.08 13.00
CA THR A 265 -9.72 -1.47 13.03
C THR A 265 -9.58 -2.15 14.39
N THR A 266 -8.87 -1.55 15.35
CA THR A 266 -8.71 -2.11 16.71
C THR A 266 -9.85 -1.75 17.65
N SER A 267 -10.66 -0.76 17.28
CA SER A 267 -11.72 -0.22 18.12
C SER A 267 -13.09 -0.78 17.73
N GLY A 268 -13.66 -1.61 18.57
CA GLY A 268 -15.06 -2.00 18.48
C GLY A 268 -16.08 -0.90 18.83
N GLY A 269 -15.63 0.35 18.94
CA GLY A 269 -16.46 1.52 19.24
C GLY A 269 -16.95 1.65 20.67
N ASN A 270 -16.75 0.65 21.53
CA ASN A 270 -17.21 0.65 22.92
C ASN A 270 -16.06 0.47 23.91
N ASN A 271 -15.50 1.59 24.37
CA ASN A 271 -14.42 1.63 25.36
C ASN A 271 -14.93 1.55 26.83
N ARG A 272 -16.14 1.07 27.04
CA ARG A 272 -16.79 1.02 28.36
C ARG A 272 -15.92 0.37 29.42
N PHE A 273 -15.25 -0.73 29.08
CA PHE A 273 -14.42 -1.47 30.04
C PHE A 273 -13.08 -0.80 30.39
N ILE A 274 -12.62 0.16 29.59
CA ILE A 274 -11.35 0.86 29.84
C ILE A 274 -11.54 2.31 30.26
N LYS A 275 -12.74 2.88 30.09
CA LYS A 275 -13.07 4.25 30.47
C LYS A 275 -13.79 4.39 31.83
N SER A 276 -14.41 3.31 32.31
CA SER A 276 -15.05 3.28 33.66
C SER A 276 -14.04 2.73 34.65
N GLY A 277 -13.79 3.47 35.70
CA GLY A 277 -12.94 3.19 36.86
C GLY A 277 -12.19 1.86 36.98
N SER A 278 -11.03 1.85 37.57
CA SER A 278 -10.25 0.61 37.74
C SER A 278 -10.86 -0.28 38.82
N GLY A 279 -11.07 -1.56 38.50
CA GLY A 279 -11.57 -2.54 39.46
C GLY A 279 -11.73 -3.91 38.79
N MET A 280 -11.65 -4.96 39.59
CA MET A 280 -11.92 -6.30 39.12
C MET A 280 -13.42 -6.58 39.24
N LEU A 281 -14.07 -6.95 38.11
CA LEU A 281 -15.44 -7.42 38.14
C LEU A 281 -15.44 -8.86 38.68
N ARG A 282 -15.93 -9.03 39.90
CA ARG A 282 -15.98 -10.31 40.65
C ARG A 282 -17.40 -10.85 40.78
N GLU A 283 -18.20 -10.68 39.73
CA GLU A 283 -19.63 -11.00 39.78
C GLU A 283 -19.95 -12.45 39.35
N ALA A 284 -18.96 -13.20 38.85
CA ALA A 284 -19.17 -14.60 38.47
C ALA A 284 -19.66 -15.42 39.65
N GLY A 285 -20.78 -16.13 39.47
CA GLY A 285 -21.42 -16.96 40.49
C GLY A 285 -22.32 -16.24 41.48
N LYS A 286 -22.58 -14.91 41.31
CA LYS A 286 -23.47 -14.12 42.14
C LYS A 286 -24.85 -13.87 41.51
N TRP A 287 -25.13 -14.48 40.39
CA TRP A 287 -26.38 -14.30 39.64
C TRP A 287 -27.44 -15.30 40.16
N ASP A 288 -28.29 -14.85 41.08
CA ASP A 288 -29.29 -15.68 41.73
C ASP A 288 -30.60 -15.86 40.93
N ARG A 289 -30.73 -15.23 39.74
CA ARG A 289 -32.00 -15.30 39.00
C ARG A 289 -31.82 -15.03 37.48
N TYR A 290 -32.32 -15.94 36.73
CA TYR A 290 -33.05 -15.76 35.47
C TYR A 290 -34.42 -16.33 35.58
#